data_cc069a9325cd72cf5c4dba21031776ad
#
_entry.id   cc069a9325cd72cf5c4dba21031776ad
#
_cell.length_a   1.000
_cell.length_b   1.000
_cell.length_c   1.000
_cell.angle_alpha   90.00
_cell.angle_beta   90.00
_cell.angle_gamma   90.00
#
_symmetry.space_group_name_H-M   'P 1'
#
loop_
_entity.id
_entity.type
_entity.pdbx_description
1 polymer ?
#
loop_
_entity_poly.entity_id
_entity_poly.type
_entity_poly.pdbx_seq_one_letter_code
_entity_poly.pdbx_strand_id
1 'polypeptide(L)'
;MKDYRTIVVPVDGSDNSKRAVEHAVTIASTVGASLALVYVANIVSVISNFDQIPNASGYVTEQVALDMEEEGKKILDAVTANIPDSVTVGEAFEVGSPGPAILSVAKKNNADLIVMGSRGLGPLKGLFMGSVSSFVVTHAACPVMIVK
;
A
#
# COMPACT_ATOMS: atom_id res chain seq x y z
N MET A 1 19.37 -20.11 -6.94
CA MET A 1 18.89 -19.35 -5.80
C MET A 1 18.25 -18.07 -6.33
N LYS A 2 17.06 -17.73 -5.87
CA LYS A 2 16.39 -16.51 -6.34
C LYS A 2 16.82 -15.32 -5.48
N ASP A 3 17.28 -14.24 -6.12
CA ASP A 3 17.64 -13.01 -5.42
C ASP A 3 16.41 -12.09 -5.34
N TYR A 4 16.07 -11.65 -4.16
CA TYR A 4 15.10 -10.57 -3.99
C TYR A 4 15.80 -9.23 -4.19
N ARG A 5 15.37 -8.47 -5.19
CA ARG A 5 15.92 -7.14 -5.53
C ARG A 5 14.98 -6.00 -5.26
N THR A 6 13.68 -6.25 -5.43
CA THR A 6 12.65 -5.25 -5.23
C THR A 6 11.48 -5.84 -4.46
N ILE A 7 11.17 -5.21 -3.33
CA ILE A 7 10.07 -5.59 -2.43
C ILE A 7 9.05 -4.47 -2.44
N VAL A 8 7.82 -4.77 -2.84
CA VAL A 8 6.70 -3.82 -2.78
C VAL A 8 5.99 -3.97 -1.44
N VAL A 9 5.72 -2.85 -0.78
CA VAL A 9 5.08 -2.81 0.53
C VAL A 9 3.94 -1.79 0.51
N PRO A 10 2.68 -2.24 0.42
CA PRO A 10 1.53 -1.36 0.59
C PRO A 10 1.45 -0.82 2.02
N VAL A 11 1.22 0.47 2.15
CA VAL A 11 1.07 1.15 3.45
C VAL A 11 -0.21 1.98 3.45
N ASP A 12 -0.95 1.92 4.54
CA ASP A 12 -2.22 2.65 4.73
C ASP A 12 -2.31 3.35 6.08
N GLY A 13 -1.21 3.35 6.84
CA GLY A 13 -1.16 3.91 8.19
C GLY A 13 -1.65 2.97 9.30
N SER A 14 -2.18 1.78 8.96
CA SER A 14 -2.61 0.78 9.94
C SER A 14 -1.41 0.14 10.66
N ASP A 15 -1.67 -0.44 11.84
CA ASP A 15 -0.65 -1.17 12.58
C ASP A 15 -0.17 -2.42 11.82
N ASN A 16 -1.06 -3.08 11.07
CA ASN A 16 -0.69 -4.20 10.22
C ASN A 16 0.29 -3.78 9.11
N SER A 17 0.07 -2.63 8.47
CA SER A 17 1.00 -2.14 7.44
C SER A 17 2.35 -1.74 8.04
N LYS A 18 2.37 -1.18 9.25
CA LYS A 18 3.62 -0.88 9.97
C LYS A 18 4.42 -2.15 10.24
N ARG A 19 3.78 -3.20 10.72
CA ARG A 19 4.44 -4.50 10.93
C ARG A 19 4.95 -5.10 9.62
N ALA A 20 4.20 -4.96 8.53
CA ALA A 20 4.64 -5.39 7.21
C ALA A 20 5.92 -4.66 6.77
N VAL A 21 6.01 -3.35 7.01
CA VAL A 21 7.22 -2.56 6.74
C VAL A 21 8.41 -3.08 7.56
N GLU A 22 8.23 -3.38 8.84
CA GLU A 22 9.31 -3.91 9.69
C GLU A 22 9.88 -5.23 9.14
N HIS A 23 9.00 -6.15 8.73
CA HIS A 23 9.42 -7.40 8.09
C HIS A 23 10.13 -7.15 6.75
N ALA A 24 9.60 -6.27 5.93
CA ALA A 24 10.19 -5.93 4.64
C ALA A 24 11.59 -5.29 4.80
N VAL A 25 11.77 -4.40 5.78
CA VAL A 25 13.07 -3.79 6.10
C VAL A 25 14.07 -4.85 6.54
N THR A 26 13.65 -5.79 7.37
CA THR A 26 14.54 -6.90 7.81
C THR A 26 15.00 -7.72 6.61
N ILE A 27 14.09 -8.09 5.72
CA ILE A 27 14.44 -8.85 4.52
C ILE A 27 15.36 -8.01 3.62
N ALA A 28 14.98 -6.77 3.33
CA ALA A 28 15.76 -5.89 2.46
C ALA A 28 17.19 -5.68 2.98
N SER A 29 17.34 -5.44 4.28
CA SER A 29 18.66 -5.27 4.91
C SER A 29 19.51 -6.53 4.81
N THR A 30 18.89 -7.71 4.87
CA THR A 30 19.61 -8.99 4.82
C THR A 30 20.08 -9.36 3.41
N VAL A 31 19.22 -9.10 2.39
CA VAL A 31 19.51 -9.55 1.01
C VAL A 31 19.97 -8.42 0.09
N GLY A 32 20.01 -7.18 0.56
CA GLY A 32 20.37 -6.02 -0.25
C GLY A 32 19.27 -5.58 -1.23
N ALA A 33 18.01 -5.83 -0.91
CA ALA A 33 16.89 -5.42 -1.75
C ALA A 33 16.50 -3.95 -1.51
N SER A 34 15.86 -3.34 -2.50
CA SER A 34 15.19 -2.05 -2.36
C SER A 34 13.71 -2.21 -2.02
N LEU A 35 13.16 -1.24 -1.32
CA LEU A 35 11.73 -1.18 -1.00
C LEU A 35 11.01 -0.20 -1.91
N ALA A 36 9.84 -0.57 -2.38
CA ALA A 36 8.89 0.31 -3.04
C ALA A 36 7.63 0.38 -2.16
N LEU A 37 7.51 1.46 -1.39
CA LEU A 37 6.32 1.73 -0.59
C LEU A 37 5.22 2.25 -1.50
N VAL A 38 3.99 1.78 -1.32
CA VAL A 38 2.85 2.28 -2.09
C VAL A 38 1.68 2.60 -1.18
N TYR A 39 1.16 3.83 -1.32
CA TYR A 39 -0.11 4.26 -0.74
C TYR A 39 -1.15 4.33 -1.86
N VAL A 40 -2.29 3.71 -1.66
CA VAL A 40 -3.39 3.73 -2.62
C VAL A 40 -4.56 4.51 -2.04
N ALA A 41 -4.90 5.62 -2.69
CA ALA A 41 -6.09 6.41 -2.37
C ALA A 41 -7.31 5.81 -3.09
N ASN A 42 -8.22 5.22 -2.34
CA ASN A 42 -9.46 4.69 -2.88
C ASN A 42 -10.52 5.79 -2.96
N ILE A 43 -10.38 6.68 -3.93
CA ILE A 43 -11.28 7.82 -4.13
C ILE A 43 -12.69 7.36 -4.49
N VAL A 44 -12.83 6.23 -5.16
CA VAL A 44 -14.15 5.70 -5.58
C VAL A 44 -15.06 5.44 -4.38
N SER A 45 -14.53 4.88 -3.31
CA SER A 45 -15.31 4.64 -2.08
C SER A 45 -15.74 5.93 -1.38
N VAL A 46 -14.94 6.98 -1.50
CA VAL A 46 -15.25 8.30 -0.92
C VAL A 46 -16.27 9.05 -1.79
N ILE A 47 -16.09 9.06 -3.11
CA ILE A 47 -17.00 9.72 -4.05
C ILE A 47 -18.40 9.10 -4.00
N SER A 48 -18.52 7.78 -3.91
CA SER A 48 -19.81 7.10 -3.83
C SER A 48 -20.64 7.53 -2.61
N ASN A 49 -20.00 7.93 -1.53
CA ASN A 49 -20.65 8.47 -0.35
C ASN A 49 -21.13 9.93 -0.57
N PHE A 50 -20.45 10.69 -1.45
CA PHE A 50 -20.81 12.07 -1.79
C PHE A 50 -21.89 12.17 -2.87
N ASP A 51 -22.00 11.19 -3.76
CA ASP A 51 -23.06 11.16 -4.80
C ASP A 51 -24.47 11.09 -4.22
N GLN A 52 -24.60 10.75 -2.94
CA GLN A 52 -25.88 10.76 -2.22
C GLN A 52 -26.26 12.16 -1.68
N ILE A 53 -25.34 13.14 -1.80
CA ILE A 53 -25.58 14.52 -1.36
C ILE A 53 -25.98 15.36 -2.59
N PRO A 54 -27.23 15.85 -2.67
CA PRO A 54 -27.65 16.73 -3.78
C PRO A 54 -26.72 17.96 -3.85
N ASN A 55 -26.18 18.24 -5.04
CA ASN A 55 -25.29 19.37 -5.33
C ASN A 55 -23.84 19.25 -4.81
N ALA A 56 -23.31 18.03 -4.56
CA ALA A 56 -21.87 17.84 -4.43
C ALA A 56 -21.19 18.25 -5.74
N SER A 57 -20.54 19.42 -5.75
CA SER A 57 -19.88 19.95 -6.93
C SER A 57 -18.55 19.23 -7.20
N GLY A 58 -18.06 19.27 -8.45
CA GLY A 58 -16.72 18.79 -8.81
C GLY A 58 -15.60 19.39 -7.95
N TYR A 59 -15.82 20.57 -7.35
CA TYR A 59 -14.91 21.22 -6.41
C TYR A 59 -14.70 20.39 -5.13
N VAL A 60 -15.75 19.79 -4.56
CA VAL A 60 -15.65 18.93 -3.36
C VAL A 60 -14.84 17.67 -3.68
N THR A 61 -15.06 17.09 -4.87
CA THR A 61 -14.30 15.91 -5.32
C THR A 61 -12.81 16.23 -5.49
N GLU A 62 -12.48 17.39 -6.06
CA GLU A 62 -11.11 17.84 -6.23
C GLU A 62 -10.42 18.09 -4.88
N GLN A 63 -11.10 18.75 -3.94
CA GLN A 63 -10.58 18.99 -2.60
C GLN A 63 -10.33 17.68 -1.86
N VAL A 64 -11.24 16.71 -1.93
CA VAL A 64 -11.07 15.39 -1.33
C VAL A 64 -9.87 14.67 -1.91
N ALA A 65 -9.66 14.73 -3.24
CA ALA A 65 -8.50 14.13 -3.88
C ALA A 65 -7.17 14.74 -3.39
N LEU A 66 -7.12 16.07 -3.25
CA LEU A 66 -5.94 16.77 -2.74
C LEU A 66 -5.67 16.41 -1.28
N ASP A 67 -6.70 16.32 -0.45
CA ASP A 67 -6.56 15.94 0.96
C ASP A 67 -6.05 14.50 1.11
N MET A 68 -6.51 13.58 0.28
CA MET A 68 -6.03 12.19 0.27
C MET A 68 -4.59 12.08 -0.21
N GLU A 69 -4.19 12.89 -1.19
CA GLU A 69 -2.81 12.95 -1.65
C GLU A 69 -1.88 13.46 -0.55
N GLU A 70 -2.27 14.52 0.15
CA GLU A 70 -1.52 15.08 1.27
C GLU A 70 -1.38 14.08 2.41
N GLU A 71 -2.48 13.40 2.78
CA GLU A 71 -2.48 12.37 3.81
C GLU A 71 -1.58 11.18 3.42
N GLY A 72 -1.71 10.69 2.20
CA GLY A 72 -0.90 9.61 1.67
C GLY A 72 0.59 9.93 1.69
N LYS A 73 0.94 11.15 1.28
CA LYS A 73 2.32 11.62 1.34
C LYS A 73 2.86 11.69 2.76
N LYS A 74 2.08 12.18 3.71
CA LYS A 74 2.47 12.18 5.13
C LYS A 74 2.72 10.78 5.67
N ILE A 75 1.87 9.82 5.31
CA ILE A 75 2.03 8.41 5.72
C ILE A 75 3.32 7.84 5.11
N LEU A 76 3.54 8.01 3.82
CA LEU A 76 4.74 7.53 3.12
C LEU A 76 6.01 8.15 3.71
N ASP A 77 6.04 9.46 3.90
CA ASP A 77 7.19 10.17 4.46
C ASP A 77 7.49 9.72 5.90
N ALA A 78 6.47 9.53 6.73
CA ALA A 78 6.61 9.06 8.09
C ALA A 78 7.16 7.62 8.16
N VAL A 79 6.72 6.75 7.26
CA VAL A 79 7.25 5.38 7.16
C VAL A 79 8.69 5.40 6.70
N THR A 80 9.00 6.15 5.64
CA THR A 80 10.36 6.27 5.08
C THR A 80 11.34 6.79 6.12
N ALA A 81 10.94 7.77 6.93
CA ALA A 81 11.79 8.35 7.98
C ALA A 81 12.26 7.33 9.02
N ASN A 82 11.55 6.24 9.21
CA ASN A 82 11.89 5.17 10.15
C ASN A 82 12.67 4.01 9.53
N ILE A 83 12.93 4.06 8.22
CA ILE A 83 13.71 3.03 7.52
C ILE A 83 15.19 3.40 7.57
N PRO A 84 16.09 2.44 7.88
CA PRO A 84 17.53 2.73 7.89
C PRO A 84 18.05 3.24 6.54
N ASP A 85 18.98 4.20 6.57
CA ASP A 85 19.58 4.79 5.36
C ASP A 85 20.29 3.76 4.47
N SER A 86 20.66 2.61 5.03
CA SER A 86 21.26 1.51 4.29
C SER A 86 20.30 0.80 3.32
N VAL A 87 18.99 1.01 3.48
CA VAL A 87 17.96 0.43 2.63
C VAL A 87 17.47 1.49 1.63
N THR A 88 17.56 1.19 0.35
CA THR A 88 17.03 2.06 -0.70
C THR A 88 15.51 2.01 -0.71
N VAL A 89 14.85 3.15 -0.61
CA VAL A 89 13.39 3.26 -0.55
C VAL A 89 12.87 4.19 -1.65
N GLY A 90 11.88 3.73 -2.40
CA GLY A 90 11.06 4.55 -3.28
C GLY A 90 9.62 4.63 -2.77
N GLU A 91 8.94 5.72 -3.06
CA GLU A 91 7.55 5.95 -2.70
C GLU A 91 6.68 6.06 -3.94
N ALA A 92 5.49 5.46 -3.91
CA ALA A 92 4.48 5.57 -4.94
C ALA A 92 3.12 5.93 -4.33
N PHE A 93 2.48 6.94 -4.89
CA PHE A 93 1.10 7.30 -4.60
C PHE A 93 0.24 6.90 -5.79
N GLU A 94 -0.76 6.08 -5.57
CA GLU A 94 -1.68 5.61 -6.60
C GLU A 94 -3.13 5.94 -6.23
N VAL A 95 -3.94 6.16 -7.24
CA VAL A 95 -5.38 6.42 -7.08
C VAL A 95 -6.14 5.28 -7.75
N GLY A 96 -7.09 4.72 -7.03
CA GLY A 96 -7.95 3.68 -7.59
C GLY A 96 -8.31 2.58 -6.60
N SER A 97 -8.63 1.42 -7.13
CA SER A 97 -8.91 0.23 -6.32
C SER A 97 -7.61 -0.35 -5.78
N PRO A 98 -7.49 -0.58 -4.47
CA PRO A 98 -6.22 -0.97 -3.85
C PRO A 98 -5.58 -2.23 -4.42
N GLY A 99 -6.33 -3.31 -4.58
CA GLY A 99 -5.77 -4.56 -5.09
C GLY A 99 -5.11 -4.43 -6.46
N PRO A 100 -5.84 -4.00 -7.50
CA PRO A 100 -5.26 -3.75 -8.82
C PRO A 100 -4.14 -2.72 -8.84
N ALA A 101 -4.23 -1.65 -8.04
CA ALA A 101 -3.19 -0.62 -7.96
C ALA A 101 -1.87 -1.19 -7.40
N ILE A 102 -1.94 -1.98 -6.34
CA ILE A 102 -0.77 -2.67 -5.77
C ILE A 102 -0.11 -3.58 -6.81
N LEU A 103 -0.90 -4.37 -7.53
CA LEU A 103 -0.38 -5.26 -8.57
C LEU A 103 0.25 -4.49 -9.74
N SER A 104 -0.32 -3.34 -10.09
CA SER A 104 0.25 -2.45 -11.12
C SER A 104 1.63 -1.92 -10.70
N VAL A 105 1.76 -1.46 -9.46
CA VAL A 105 3.04 -1.00 -8.91
C VAL A 105 4.06 -2.14 -8.86
N ALA A 106 3.64 -3.33 -8.43
CA ALA A 106 4.51 -4.50 -8.40
C ALA A 106 5.03 -4.84 -9.79
N LYS A 107 4.18 -4.81 -10.80
CA LYS A 107 4.56 -5.07 -12.20
C LYS A 107 5.53 -4.00 -12.74
N LYS A 108 5.22 -2.72 -12.52
CA LYS A 108 6.06 -1.59 -12.97
C LYS A 108 7.48 -1.65 -12.38
N ASN A 109 7.60 -2.11 -11.14
CA ASN A 109 8.87 -2.20 -10.43
C ASN A 109 9.56 -3.57 -10.58
N ASN A 110 9.01 -4.49 -11.36
CA ASN A 110 9.49 -5.87 -11.46
C ASN A 110 9.69 -6.50 -10.08
N ALA A 111 8.68 -6.38 -9.23
CA ALA A 111 8.76 -6.84 -7.86
C ALA A 111 9.02 -8.34 -7.76
N ASP A 112 9.93 -8.69 -6.88
CA ASP A 112 10.25 -10.09 -6.55
C ASP A 112 9.46 -10.61 -5.37
N LEU A 113 8.92 -9.70 -4.56
CA LEU A 113 8.15 -9.98 -3.35
C LEU A 113 7.20 -8.83 -3.06
N ILE A 114 6.01 -9.16 -2.60
CA ILE A 114 5.09 -8.21 -1.98
C ILE A 114 4.98 -8.58 -0.49
N VAL A 115 5.18 -7.62 0.40
CA VAL A 115 4.99 -7.79 1.85
C VAL A 115 3.87 -6.85 2.28
N MET A 116 2.80 -7.39 2.82
CA MET A 116 1.64 -6.59 3.20
C MET A 116 0.95 -7.13 4.44
N GLY A 117 0.23 -6.26 5.13
CA GLY A 117 -0.60 -6.65 6.26
C GLY A 117 -1.77 -7.54 5.82
N SER A 118 -2.20 -8.42 6.70
CA SER A 118 -3.36 -9.28 6.46
C SER A 118 -4.66 -8.48 6.38
N ARG A 119 -4.72 -7.30 7.04
CA ARG A 119 -5.85 -6.37 7.06
C ARG A 119 -5.35 -4.93 7.05
N GLY A 120 -6.20 -4.01 6.59
CA GLY A 120 -5.95 -2.57 6.66
C GLY A 120 -6.84 -1.90 7.70
N LEU A 121 -7.28 -0.66 7.42
CA LEU A 121 -8.11 0.17 8.29
C LEU A 121 -9.60 -0.23 8.31
N GLY A 122 -10.01 -1.27 7.58
CA GLY A 122 -11.40 -1.67 7.48
C GLY A 122 -12.02 -2.20 8.79
N PRO A 123 -13.34 -2.14 8.92
CA PRO A 123 -14.06 -2.49 10.16
C PRO A 123 -14.23 -4.00 10.39
N LEU A 124 -13.85 -4.85 9.46
CA LEU A 124 -14.08 -6.29 9.53
C LEU A 124 -13.08 -6.97 10.46
N LYS A 125 -13.38 -6.97 11.74
CA LYS A 125 -12.63 -7.73 12.77
C LYS A 125 -13.01 -9.21 12.72
N GLY A 126 -12.02 -10.09 12.86
CA GLY A 126 -12.23 -11.53 12.96
C GLY A 126 -12.11 -12.33 11.67
N LEU A 127 -11.93 -11.70 10.52
CA LEU A 127 -11.58 -12.39 9.28
C LEU A 127 -10.08 -12.70 9.26
N PHE A 128 -9.71 -13.84 8.67
CA PHE A 128 -8.31 -14.25 8.56
C PHE A 128 -7.51 -13.32 7.64
N MET A 129 -8.12 -12.85 6.55
CA MET A 129 -7.53 -11.87 5.61
C MET A 129 -8.58 -10.86 5.17
N GLY A 130 -8.12 -9.64 4.87
CA GLY A 130 -8.94 -8.61 4.25
C GLY A 130 -9.16 -8.84 2.75
N SER A 131 -10.08 -8.08 2.15
CA SER A 131 -10.39 -8.17 0.72
C SER A 131 -9.19 -7.84 -0.17
N VAL A 132 -8.40 -6.84 0.20
CA VAL A 132 -7.22 -6.40 -0.58
C VAL A 132 -6.13 -7.46 -0.54
N SER A 133 -5.77 -7.95 0.64
CA SER A 133 -4.75 -8.99 0.78
C SER A 133 -5.15 -10.30 0.08
N SER A 134 -6.40 -10.70 0.16
CA SER A 134 -6.91 -11.88 -0.56
C SER A 134 -6.82 -11.69 -2.08
N PHE A 135 -7.16 -10.52 -2.59
CA PHE A 135 -7.04 -10.20 -4.01
C PHE A 135 -5.58 -10.25 -4.49
N VAL A 136 -4.67 -9.64 -3.73
CA VAL A 136 -3.25 -9.62 -4.08
C VAL A 136 -2.65 -11.01 -4.08
N VAL A 137 -2.92 -11.82 -3.05
CA VAL A 137 -2.46 -13.22 -2.98
C VAL A 137 -2.93 -14.03 -4.19
N THR A 138 -4.18 -13.85 -4.59
CA THR A 138 -4.77 -14.60 -5.71
C THR A 138 -4.17 -14.20 -7.07
N HIS A 139 -3.86 -12.91 -7.28
CA HIS A 139 -3.53 -12.38 -8.60
C HIS A 139 -2.06 -11.98 -8.78
N ALA A 140 -1.25 -11.97 -7.73
CA ALA A 140 0.15 -11.56 -7.84
C ALA A 140 0.97 -12.54 -8.70
N ALA A 141 1.87 -11.99 -9.52
CA ALA A 141 2.82 -12.78 -10.30
C ALA A 141 4.09 -13.16 -9.52
N CYS A 142 4.29 -12.55 -8.35
CA CYS A 142 5.42 -12.83 -7.46
C CYS A 142 4.92 -13.37 -6.11
N PRO A 143 5.80 -13.92 -5.27
CA PRO A 143 5.47 -14.32 -3.91
C PRO A 143 4.88 -13.16 -3.10
N VAL A 144 3.94 -13.48 -2.22
CA VAL A 144 3.29 -12.52 -1.33
C VAL A 144 3.45 -13.01 0.11
N MET A 145 4.02 -12.17 0.95
CA MET A 145 4.13 -12.39 2.38
C MET A 145 3.04 -11.62 3.09
N ILE A 146 2.21 -12.34 3.83
CA ILE A 146 1.13 -11.75 4.62
C ILE A 146 1.57 -11.67 6.08
N VAL A 147 1.53 -10.46 6.62
CA VAL A 147 1.90 -10.17 8.01
C VAL A 147 0.63 -9.96 8.84
N LYS A 148 0.51 -10.74 9.88
CA LYS A 148 -0.64 -10.68 10.81
C LYS A 148 -0.47 -9.59 11.85
#